data_7fe6cd8b2108acb02153b5a310308816
#
_entry.id   7fe6cd8b2108acb02153b5a310308816
#
_cell.length_a   1.000
_cell.length_b   1.000
_cell.length_c   1.000
_cell.angle_alpha   90.00
_cell.angle_beta   90.00
_cell.angle_gamma   90.00
#
_symmetry.space_group_name_H-M   'P 1'
#
loop_
_entity.id
_entity.type
_entity.pdbx_description
1 polymer ?
#
loop_
_entity_poly.entity_id
_entity_poly.type
_entity_poly.pdbx_seq_one_letter_code
_entity_poly.pdbx_strand_id
1 'polypeptide(L)'
;MIEYNCRFGDPETQVVLPLLESDLLTVMQACTNGTLDKTEVKFSGVVAACVVLASGGYPVAYEKGKEITGLENGQVPGAADVTVYHAGTAIKDGKLVTNGGRVLGVTATAATLPEALKKAYAAADCIHFDKLHRRSDIGARALAAMKAQEG
;
A
#
# COMPACT_ATOMS: atom_id res chain seq x y z
N MET A 1 -13.16 11.43 17.16
CA MET A 1 -13.34 11.39 15.71
C MET A 1 -12.23 12.21 15.07
N ILE A 2 -11.52 11.65 14.08
CA ILE A 2 -10.36 12.29 13.43
C ILE A 2 -10.76 12.81 12.06
N GLU A 3 -11.37 11.99 11.20
CA GLU A 3 -11.91 12.39 9.89
C GLU A 3 -13.04 11.47 9.42
N TYR A 4 -13.80 11.92 8.43
CA TYR A 4 -14.72 11.10 7.65
C TYR A 4 -14.15 10.88 6.26
N ASN A 5 -14.05 9.62 5.82
CA ASN A 5 -13.70 9.27 4.45
C ASN A 5 -14.97 8.91 3.68
N CYS A 6 -15.36 9.74 2.72
CA CYS A 6 -16.49 9.46 1.80
C CYS A 6 -16.00 8.75 0.52
N ARG A 7 -14.85 8.14 0.55
CA ARG A 7 -14.15 7.38 -0.50
C ARG A 7 -13.24 6.37 0.18
N PHE A 8 -12.65 5.46 -0.58
CA PHE A 8 -11.60 4.60 -0.04
C PHE A 8 -10.46 5.45 0.53
N GLY A 9 -9.97 5.08 1.72
CA GLY A 9 -8.87 5.78 2.38
C GLY A 9 -7.52 5.56 1.68
N ASP A 10 -6.55 6.39 1.99
CA ASP A 10 -5.16 6.26 1.55
C ASP A 10 -4.25 6.31 2.79
N PRO A 11 -3.55 5.23 3.13
CA PRO A 11 -3.18 4.07 2.31
C PRO A 11 -4.08 2.83 2.46
N GLU A 12 -5.32 2.92 2.91
CA GLU A 12 -6.21 1.76 3.14
C GLU A 12 -6.59 1.03 1.85
N THR A 13 -6.85 1.79 0.78
CA THR A 13 -7.17 1.24 -0.56
C THR A 13 -6.16 0.20 -1.01
N GLN A 14 -4.89 0.46 -0.76
CA GLN A 14 -3.76 -0.37 -1.17
C GLN A 14 -3.69 -1.72 -0.45
N VAL A 15 -4.45 -1.92 0.61
CA VAL A 15 -4.56 -3.22 1.31
C VAL A 15 -5.95 -3.84 1.20
N VAL A 16 -7.00 -3.06 0.96
CA VAL A 16 -8.37 -3.56 0.84
C VAL A 16 -8.65 -4.10 -0.57
N LEU A 17 -8.36 -3.30 -1.61
CA LEU A 17 -8.67 -3.69 -2.99
C LEU A 17 -7.87 -4.88 -3.52
N PRO A 18 -6.60 -5.12 -3.17
CA PRO A 18 -5.91 -6.34 -3.57
C PRO A 18 -6.53 -7.63 -3.03
N LEU A 19 -7.35 -7.54 -2.00
CA LEU A 19 -8.05 -8.68 -1.41
C LEU A 19 -9.44 -8.89 -2.02
N LEU A 20 -9.99 -7.91 -2.75
CA LEU A 20 -11.30 -8.01 -3.38
C LEU A 20 -11.24 -8.92 -4.60
N GLU A 21 -12.01 -10.03 -4.57
CA GLU A 21 -12.15 -10.97 -5.69
C GLU A 21 -13.32 -10.61 -6.61
N SER A 22 -14.32 -9.90 -6.08
CA SER A 22 -15.46 -9.43 -6.86
C SER A 22 -15.07 -8.26 -7.77
N ASP A 23 -15.73 -8.14 -8.91
CA ASP A 23 -15.56 -6.99 -9.80
C ASP A 23 -16.00 -5.69 -9.11
N LEU A 24 -15.08 -4.77 -8.91
CA LEU A 24 -15.32 -3.53 -8.17
C LEU A 24 -16.39 -2.66 -8.84
N LEU A 25 -16.44 -2.62 -10.18
CA LEU A 25 -17.44 -1.84 -10.91
C LEU A 25 -18.85 -2.40 -10.66
N THR A 26 -19.00 -3.73 -10.67
CA THR A 26 -20.26 -4.40 -10.34
C THR A 26 -20.73 -4.04 -8.92
N VAL A 27 -19.82 -4.07 -7.95
CA VAL A 27 -20.12 -3.67 -6.55
C VAL A 27 -20.55 -2.20 -6.47
N MET A 28 -19.83 -1.29 -7.14
CA MET A 28 -20.17 0.13 -7.17
C MET A 28 -21.54 0.39 -7.84
N GLN A 29 -21.84 -0.31 -8.92
CA GLN A 29 -23.15 -0.23 -9.58
C GLN A 29 -24.27 -0.75 -8.68
N ALA A 30 -24.03 -1.83 -7.95
CA ALA A 30 -24.99 -2.36 -6.98
C ALA A 30 -25.29 -1.36 -5.85
N CYS A 31 -24.28 -0.61 -5.37
CA CYS A 31 -24.47 0.45 -4.39
C CYS A 31 -25.38 1.55 -4.94
N THR A 32 -25.13 2.03 -6.19
CA THR A 32 -25.92 3.11 -6.79
C THR A 32 -27.35 2.68 -7.15
N ASN A 33 -27.54 1.41 -7.51
CA ASN A 33 -28.84 0.85 -7.87
C ASN A 33 -29.65 0.37 -6.66
N GLY A 34 -29.09 0.39 -5.43
CA GLY A 34 -29.75 -0.10 -4.23
C GLY A 34 -29.95 -1.63 -4.23
N THR A 35 -29.04 -2.37 -4.87
CA THR A 35 -29.10 -3.85 -5.01
C THR A 35 -27.91 -4.56 -4.35
N LEU A 36 -27.17 -3.88 -3.48
CA LEU A 36 -25.98 -4.45 -2.84
C LEU A 36 -26.32 -5.65 -1.95
N ASP A 37 -27.51 -5.66 -1.37
CA ASP A 37 -28.05 -6.77 -0.57
C ASP A 37 -28.25 -8.06 -1.38
N LYS A 38 -28.31 -7.96 -2.71
CA LYS A 38 -28.47 -9.07 -3.67
C LYS A 38 -27.18 -9.38 -4.43
N THR A 39 -26.12 -8.65 -4.17
CA THR A 39 -24.84 -8.77 -4.87
C THR A 39 -23.84 -9.46 -3.96
N GLU A 40 -23.29 -10.57 -4.41
CA GLU A 40 -22.24 -11.27 -3.67
C GLU A 40 -20.93 -10.47 -3.74
N VAL A 41 -20.38 -10.11 -2.58
CA VAL A 41 -19.06 -9.45 -2.46
C VAL A 41 -18.11 -10.42 -1.79
N LYS A 42 -17.07 -10.82 -2.52
CA LYS A 42 -16.06 -11.78 -2.07
C LYS A 42 -14.72 -11.11 -1.85
N PHE A 43 -14.08 -11.45 -0.74
CA PHE A 43 -12.69 -11.15 -0.45
C PHE A 43 -11.89 -12.45 -0.33
N SER A 44 -10.63 -12.40 -0.77
CA SER A 44 -9.71 -13.52 -0.64
C SER A 44 -9.39 -13.81 0.83
N GLY A 45 -9.01 -15.06 1.11
CA GLY A 45 -8.59 -15.49 2.46
C GLY A 45 -7.16 -15.10 2.83
N VAL A 46 -6.44 -14.34 1.97
CA VAL A 46 -5.07 -13.89 2.25
C VAL A 46 -5.06 -12.57 3.00
N VAL A 47 -3.88 -12.17 3.48
CA VAL A 47 -3.67 -10.93 4.22
C VAL A 47 -2.82 -9.99 3.38
N ALA A 48 -3.09 -8.69 3.46
CA ALA A 48 -2.29 -7.65 2.81
C ALA A 48 -1.63 -6.73 3.86
N ALA A 49 -0.42 -6.27 3.56
CA ALA A 49 0.29 -5.26 4.32
C ALA A 49 0.92 -4.24 3.38
N CYS A 50 0.80 -2.95 3.68
CA CYS A 50 1.36 -1.85 2.90
C CYS A 50 2.36 -1.04 3.73
N VAL A 51 3.56 -0.84 3.18
CA VAL A 51 4.60 0.04 3.72
C VAL A 51 4.68 1.28 2.85
N VAL A 52 4.37 2.45 3.41
CA VAL A 52 4.47 3.73 2.71
C VAL A 52 5.88 4.25 2.76
N LEU A 53 6.44 4.60 1.60
CA LEU A 53 7.71 5.28 1.44
C LEU A 53 7.43 6.78 1.24
N ALA A 54 7.94 7.61 2.13
CA ALA A 54 7.71 9.05 2.17
C ALA A 54 8.99 9.84 1.95
N SER A 55 8.84 11.06 1.46
CA SER A 55 9.92 12.03 1.38
C SER A 55 10.33 12.47 2.79
N GLY A 56 11.63 12.58 3.06
CA GLY A 56 12.13 13.05 4.34
C GLY A 56 11.64 14.47 4.66
N GLY A 57 11.16 14.65 5.90
CA GLY A 57 10.51 15.87 6.35
C GLY A 57 8.99 15.93 6.20
N TYR A 58 8.38 15.01 5.45
CA TYR A 58 6.93 14.87 5.41
C TYR A 58 6.37 14.56 6.83
N PRO A 59 5.24 15.18 7.29
CA PRO A 59 4.29 15.99 6.51
C PRO A 59 4.59 17.51 6.49
N VAL A 60 5.62 17.99 7.15
CA VAL A 60 5.83 19.43 7.34
C VAL A 60 6.44 20.09 6.11
N ALA A 61 7.68 19.70 5.75
CA ALA A 61 8.38 20.23 4.57
C ALA A 61 9.25 19.13 3.96
N TYR A 62 9.19 18.97 2.65
CA TYR A 62 9.95 17.96 1.93
C TYR A 62 10.35 18.44 0.53
N GLU A 63 11.46 17.91 0.04
CA GLU A 63 11.96 18.17 -1.30
C GLU A 63 11.35 17.20 -2.31
N LYS A 64 11.17 17.66 -3.55
CA LYS A 64 10.71 16.86 -4.70
C LYS A 64 11.84 16.66 -5.70
N GLY A 65 11.61 15.80 -6.71
CA GLY A 65 12.55 15.60 -7.82
C GLY A 65 13.74 14.70 -7.49
N LYS A 66 13.70 13.96 -6.38
CA LYS A 66 14.73 12.96 -6.06
C LYS A 66 14.52 11.71 -6.92
N GLU A 67 15.58 11.25 -7.60
CA GLU A 67 15.52 10.05 -8.43
C GLU A 67 15.16 8.81 -7.58
N ILE A 68 14.23 8.00 -8.09
CA ILE A 68 13.79 6.75 -7.47
C ILE A 68 14.45 5.61 -8.24
N THR A 69 15.17 4.74 -7.53
CA THR A 69 15.86 3.56 -8.08
C THR A 69 15.36 2.27 -7.42
N GLY A 70 15.73 1.12 -7.98
CA GLY A 70 15.33 -0.21 -7.48
C GLY A 70 14.00 -0.71 -8.05
N LEU A 71 13.44 0.01 -9.03
CA LEU A 71 12.23 -0.40 -9.74
C LEU A 71 12.52 -0.66 -11.23
N GLU A 72 11.86 -1.68 -11.78
CA GLU A 72 11.77 -1.95 -13.22
C GLU A 72 10.31 -1.93 -13.63
N ASN A 73 9.95 -1.16 -14.65
CA ASN A 73 8.57 -0.95 -15.08
C ASN A 73 7.63 -0.54 -13.92
N GLY A 74 8.16 0.23 -12.94
CA GLY A 74 7.42 0.70 -11.78
C GLY A 74 7.19 -0.32 -10.67
N GLN A 75 7.79 -1.51 -10.75
CA GLN A 75 7.66 -2.59 -9.76
C GLN A 75 9.04 -3.08 -9.29
N VAL A 76 9.10 -3.74 -8.14
CA VAL A 76 10.33 -4.39 -7.64
C VAL A 76 10.58 -5.67 -8.42
N PRO A 77 11.74 -5.83 -9.09
CA PRO A 77 12.03 -7.02 -9.88
C PRO A 77 12.00 -8.29 -9.04
N GLY A 78 11.35 -9.34 -9.56
CA GLY A 78 11.31 -10.66 -8.93
C GLY A 78 10.49 -10.76 -7.64
N ALA A 79 9.84 -9.69 -7.19
CA ALA A 79 9.00 -9.68 -6.00
C ALA A 79 7.57 -10.15 -6.35
N ALA A 80 7.36 -11.46 -6.41
CA ALA A 80 6.02 -12.03 -6.54
C ALA A 80 5.15 -11.64 -5.33
N ASP A 81 3.85 -11.49 -5.53
CA ASP A 81 2.88 -11.07 -4.50
C ASP A 81 3.13 -9.68 -3.89
N VAL A 82 3.94 -8.85 -4.56
CA VAL A 82 4.19 -7.46 -4.19
C VAL A 82 3.75 -6.53 -5.31
N THR A 83 3.03 -5.48 -4.94
CA THR A 83 2.63 -4.39 -5.86
C THR A 83 3.13 -3.07 -5.32
N VAL A 84 3.79 -2.28 -6.17
CA VAL A 84 4.20 -0.91 -5.84
C VAL A 84 3.18 0.06 -6.43
N TYR A 85 2.49 0.78 -5.55
CA TYR A 85 1.54 1.84 -5.92
C TYR A 85 2.25 3.19 -5.94
N HIS A 86 2.11 3.89 -7.06
CA HIS A 86 2.66 5.23 -7.25
C HIS A 86 1.68 6.28 -6.72
N ALA A 87 2.07 7.00 -5.66
CA ALA A 87 1.27 8.07 -5.05
C ALA A 87 1.81 9.44 -5.44
N GLY A 88 3.01 9.78 -4.99
CA GLY A 88 3.66 11.06 -5.28
C GLY A 88 4.90 10.89 -6.13
N THR A 89 4.76 10.40 -7.36
CA THR A 89 5.85 10.22 -8.32
C THR A 89 5.61 11.02 -9.60
N ALA A 90 6.65 11.28 -10.35
CA ALA A 90 6.62 11.87 -11.70
C ALA A 90 7.74 11.32 -12.55
N ILE A 91 7.63 11.48 -13.87
CA ILE A 91 8.75 11.28 -14.80
C ILE A 91 9.35 12.65 -15.11
N LYS A 92 10.65 12.80 -14.90
CA LYS A 92 11.42 13.99 -15.24
C LYS A 92 12.70 13.56 -15.97
N ASP A 93 12.92 14.09 -17.14
CA ASP A 93 14.09 13.79 -17.99
C ASP A 93 14.30 12.26 -18.20
N GLY A 94 13.20 11.52 -18.38
CA GLY A 94 13.20 10.07 -18.56
C GLY A 94 13.41 9.26 -17.27
N LYS A 95 13.55 9.90 -16.12
CA LYS A 95 13.76 9.27 -14.81
C LYS A 95 12.51 9.35 -13.95
N LEU A 96 12.26 8.29 -13.15
CA LEU A 96 11.24 8.30 -12.11
C LEU A 96 11.76 9.11 -10.91
N VAL A 97 10.98 10.09 -10.46
CA VAL A 97 11.37 10.98 -9.37
C VAL A 97 10.23 11.17 -8.35
N THR A 98 10.60 11.59 -7.13
CA THR A 98 9.63 11.97 -6.10
C THR A 98 8.91 13.26 -6.49
N ASN A 99 7.59 13.31 -6.28
CA ASN A 99 6.75 14.49 -6.52
C ASN A 99 5.68 14.71 -5.45
N GLY A 100 5.81 14.08 -4.29
CA GLY A 100 4.85 14.19 -3.18
C GLY A 100 5.46 13.85 -1.85
N GLY A 101 4.71 14.01 -0.77
CA GLY A 101 5.11 13.62 0.57
C GLY A 101 5.08 12.10 0.74
N ARG A 102 3.93 11.46 0.50
CA ARG A 102 3.84 10.01 0.31
C ARG A 102 4.18 9.72 -1.14
N VAL A 103 5.23 8.94 -1.37
CA VAL A 103 5.81 8.72 -2.70
C VAL A 103 5.34 7.40 -3.29
N LEU A 104 5.51 6.32 -2.55
CA LEU A 104 5.14 4.96 -2.97
C LEU A 104 4.46 4.22 -1.82
N GLY A 105 3.54 3.30 -2.16
CA GLY A 105 3.00 2.31 -1.26
C GLY A 105 3.43 0.92 -1.71
N VAL A 106 4.22 0.22 -0.90
CA VAL A 106 4.68 -1.15 -1.19
C VAL A 106 3.76 -2.13 -0.48
N THR A 107 2.88 -2.76 -1.23
CA THR A 107 1.89 -3.71 -0.71
C THR A 107 2.30 -5.14 -1.05
N ALA A 108 2.27 -6.00 -0.05
CA ALA A 108 2.45 -7.44 -0.24
C ALA A 108 1.24 -8.21 0.26
N THR A 109 0.95 -9.33 -0.39
CA THR A 109 -0.05 -10.31 0.04
C THR A 109 0.61 -11.63 0.46
N ALA A 110 0.04 -12.30 1.47
CA ALA A 110 0.51 -13.61 1.93
C ALA A 110 -0.58 -14.33 2.74
N ALA A 111 -0.34 -15.59 3.09
CA ALA A 111 -1.26 -16.37 3.93
C ALA A 111 -1.37 -15.80 5.36
N THR A 112 -0.31 -15.18 5.88
CA THR A 112 -0.26 -14.63 7.23
C THR A 112 0.26 -13.19 7.25
N LEU A 113 -0.14 -12.42 8.28
CA LEU A 113 0.34 -11.05 8.46
C LEU A 113 1.87 -10.95 8.63
N PRO A 114 2.55 -11.82 9.41
CA PRO A 114 4.00 -11.78 9.49
C PRO A 114 4.69 -11.96 8.13
N GLU A 115 4.18 -12.85 7.28
CA GLU A 115 4.72 -13.07 5.92
C GLU A 115 4.46 -11.89 4.99
N ALA A 116 3.24 -11.32 5.00
CA ALA A 116 2.91 -10.13 4.21
C ALA A 116 3.82 -8.95 4.59
N LEU A 117 4.01 -8.70 5.89
CA LEU A 117 4.93 -7.67 6.38
C LEU A 117 6.38 -7.93 5.95
N LYS A 118 6.86 -9.17 6.10
CA LYS A 118 8.21 -9.56 5.68
C LYS A 118 8.45 -9.28 4.19
N LYS A 119 7.50 -9.66 3.32
CA LYS A 119 7.55 -9.42 1.87
C LYS A 119 7.52 -7.91 1.55
N ALA A 120 6.61 -7.16 2.18
CA ALA A 120 6.47 -5.72 1.95
C ALA A 120 7.74 -4.96 2.34
N TYR A 121 8.33 -5.27 3.50
CA TYR A 121 9.58 -4.65 3.94
C TYR A 121 10.77 -5.05 3.07
N ALA A 122 10.91 -6.33 2.71
CA ALA A 122 11.99 -6.79 1.84
C ALA A 122 11.95 -6.09 0.46
N ALA A 123 10.77 -5.93 -0.11
CA ALA A 123 10.60 -5.18 -1.35
C ALA A 123 10.86 -3.67 -1.17
N ALA A 124 10.41 -3.08 -0.07
CA ALA A 124 10.68 -1.69 0.26
C ALA A 124 12.18 -1.41 0.45
N ASP A 125 12.97 -2.39 0.91
CA ASP A 125 14.43 -2.28 1.04
C ASP A 125 15.16 -2.21 -0.30
N CYS A 126 14.54 -2.67 -1.38
CA CYS A 126 15.10 -2.56 -2.74
C CYS A 126 14.94 -1.17 -3.36
N ILE A 127 14.06 -0.32 -2.81
CA ILE A 127 13.70 0.98 -3.37
C ILE A 127 14.49 2.08 -2.66
N HIS A 128 15.12 2.96 -3.44
CA HIS A 128 15.95 4.04 -2.89
C HIS A 128 15.64 5.39 -3.52
N PHE A 129 15.61 6.42 -2.72
CA PHE A 129 15.70 7.83 -3.12
C PHE A 129 16.25 8.65 -1.93
N ASP A 130 16.84 9.79 -2.22
CA ASP A 130 17.46 10.63 -1.20
C ASP A 130 16.45 11.06 -0.12
N LYS A 131 16.84 10.92 1.15
CA LYS A 131 16.01 11.20 2.33
C LYS A 131 14.72 10.37 2.39
N LEU A 132 14.73 9.13 1.87
CA LEU A 132 13.62 8.22 2.04
C LEU A 132 13.33 7.99 3.52
N HIS A 133 12.07 8.12 3.89
CA HIS A 133 11.56 7.82 5.23
C HIS A 133 10.44 6.79 5.16
N ARG A 134 10.45 5.83 6.07
CA ARG A 134 9.36 4.88 6.29
C ARG A 134 9.29 4.47 7.76
N ARG A 135 8.13 4.02 8.19
CA ARG A 135 7.98 3.41 9.52
C ARG A 135 8.54 1.99 9.50
N SER A 136 9.15 1.58 10.60
CA SER A 136 9.67 0.22 10.84
C SER A 136 8.74 -0.65 11.69
N ASP A 137 7.62 -0.10 12.18
CA ASP A 137 6.71 -0.72 13.14
C ASP A 137 5.30 -0.99 12.58
N ILE A 138 5.14 -1.00 11.25
CA ILE A 138 3.86 -1.33 10.61
C ILE A 138 3.43 -2.73 11.03
N GLY A 139 2.18 -2.86 11.48
CA GLY A 139 1.61 -4.13 11.95
C GLY A 139 2.00 -4.54 13.36
N ALA A 140 2.89 -3.82 14.07
CA ALA A 140 3.36 -4.21 15.41
C ALA A 140 2.23 -4.41 16.42
N ARG A 141 1.20 -3.56 16.40
CA ARG A 141 0.02 -3.69 17.28
C ARG A 141 -0.81 -4.94 16.99
N ALA A 142 -1.00 -5.26 15.72
CA ALA A 142 -1.74 -6.46 15.29
C ALA A 142 -0.95 -7.72 15.67
N LEU A 143 0.36 -7.75 15.43
CA LEU A 143 1.23 -8.87 15.83
C LEU A 143 1.24 -9.09 17.36
N ALA A 144 1.24 -8.01 18.14
CA ALA A 144 1.15 -8.12 19.59
C ALA A 144 -0.20 -8.69 20.05
N ALA A 145 -1.30 -8.27 19.42
CA ALA A 145 -2.64 -8.79 19.73
C ALA A 145 -2.77 -10.27 19.36
N MET A 146 -2.22 -10.71 18.22
CA MET A 146 -2.21 -12.13 17.82
C MET A 146 -1.47 -12.99 18.86
N LYS A 147 -0.28 -12.56 19.28
CA LYS A 147 0.48 -13.29 20.33
C LYS A 147 -0.26 -13.39 21.66
N ALA A 148 -1.02 -12.37 22.04
CA ALA A 148 -1.80 -12.39 23.27
C ALA A 148 -3.03 -13.30 23.21
N GLN A 149 -3.46 -13.75 22.04
CA GLN A 149 -4.57 -14.69 21.84
C GLN A 149 -4.10 -16.15 21.79
N GLU A 150 -2.81 -16.38 21.55
CA GLU A 150 -2.19 -17.70 21.47
C GLU A 150 -1.68 -18.22 22.85
N GLY A 151 -1.63 -17.35 23.88
CA GLY A 151 -1.19 -17.67 25.23
C GLY A 151 -2.33 -17.65 26.24
#